data_b71e6b1799f2536ea6d9aeded45a4c50
#
_entry.id   b71e6b1799f2536ea6d9aeded45a4c50
#
_cell.length_a   1.000
_cell.length_b   1.000
_cell.length_c   1.000
_cell.angle_alpha   90.00
_cell.angle_beta   90.00
_cell.angle_gamma   90.00
#
_symmetry.space_group_name_H-M   'P 1'
#
loop_
_entity.id
_entity.type
_entity.pdbx_description
1 polymer ?
#
loop_
_entity_poly.entity_id
_entity_poly.type
_entity_poly.pdbx_seq_one_letter_code
_entity_poly.pdbx_strand_id
1 'polypeptide(L)'
;MNFGLQNNIKMNTIIEEVKCPFYHVVGKEVEVFEQVYQNKLPILLKGPTGTGKSRFVEFMANKLGKKLITISCHEETSSTDLIGRFIIKGAETIWLDGPLTTAVKNGYILYLDEVAEARPDVIVAIHSLTDHRRELFIDKLGETYKAHDDFMLVASFNPGYQRGFKELKPSTRQRFVALSFN
;
A
#
# COMPACT_ATOMS: atom_id res chain seq x y z
N MET A 1 5.29 -48.27 -15.62
CA MET A 1 4.26 -47.43 -16.25
C MET A 1 4.16 -46.16 -15.43
N ASN A 2 4.68 -45.07 -16.02
CA ASN A 2 4.69 -43.72 -15.48
C ASN A 2 3.30 -43.11 -15.68
N PHE A 3 2.72 -42.53 -14.64
CA PHE A 3 1.74 -41.50 -14.77
C PHE A 3 2.06 -40.37 -13.82
N GLY A 4 2.90 -39.46 -14.31
CA GLY A 4 3.05 -38.13 -13.74
C GLY A 4 1.85 -37.28 -14.16
N LEU A 5 1.09 -36.78 -13.20
CA LEU A 5 0.16 -35.69 -13.41
C LEU A 5 0.66 -34.48 -12.61
N GLN A 6 1.51 -33.69 -13.28
CA GLN A 6 1.80 -32.32 -12.88
C GLN A 6 0.62 -31.46 -13.27
N ASN A 7 -0.27 -31.17 -12.32
CA ASN A 7 -1.25 -30.11 -12.46
C ASN A 7 -0.58 -28.76 -12.17
N ASN A 8 0.05 -28.18 -13.19
CA ASN A 8 0.41 -26.77 -13.24
C ASN A 8 -0.88 -25.95 -13.32
N ILE A 9 -1.34 -25.44 -12.18
CA ILE A 9 -2.26 -24.33 -12.17
C ILE A 9 -1.45 -23.11 -12.59
N LYS A 10 -1.40 -22.84 -13.88
CA LYS A 10 -0.96 -21.54 -14.42
C LYS A 10 -1.99 -20.51 -13.95
N MET A 11 -1.66 -19.76 -12.91
CA MET A 11 -2.22 -18.44 -12.73
C MET A 11 -1.77 -17.64 -13.96
N ASN A 12 -2.68 -17.42 -14.90
CA ASN A 12 -2.49 -16.45 -15.97
C ASN A 12 -2.42 -15.06 -15.32
N THR A 13 -1.24 -14.69 -14.87
CA THR A 13 -0.91 -13.30 -14.66
C THR A 13 -0.80 -12.72 -16.05
N ILE A 14 -1.84 -12.05 -16.50
CA ILE A 14 -1.78 -11.17 -17.67
C ILE A 14 -0.78 -10.10 -17.27
N ILE A 15 0.46 -10.25 -17.75
CA ILE A 15 1.42 -9.15 -17.76
C ILE A 15 0.95 -8.25 -18.90
N GLU A 16 -0.07 -7.44 -18.65
CA GLU A 16 -0.31 -6.27 -19.46
C GLU A 16 0.95 -5.41 -19.32
N GLU A 17 1.62 -5.15 -20.45
CA GLU A 17 2.55 -4.02 -20.53
C GLU A 17 1.78 -2.79 -20.08
N VAL A 18 1.98 -2.40 -18.83
CA VAL A 18 1.32 -1.22 -18.24
C VAL A 18 1.92 -0.02 -18.99
N LYS A 19 1.25 0.41 -20.06
CA LYS A 19 1.54 1.69 -20.69
C LYS A 19 1.55 2.73 -19.58
N CYS A 20 2.69 3.47 -19.47
CA CYS A 20 2.82 4.53 -18.50
C CYS A 20 1.54 5.39 -18.53
N PRO A 21 0.79 5.47 -17.45
CA PRO A 21 -0.45 6.21 -17.45
C PRO A 21 -0.14 7.68 -17.73
N PHE A 22 -0.90 8.28 -18.63
CA PHE A 22 -0.78 9.71 -18.89
C PHE A 22 -1.12 10.49 -17.62
N TYR A 23 -0.20 11.34 -17.18
CA TYR A 23 -0.39 12.26 -16.07
C TYR A 23 0.16 13.64 -16.47
N HIS A 24 -0.65 14.68 -16.29
CA HIS A 24 -0.22 16.06 -16.53
C HIS A 24 0.34 16.64 -15.24
N VAL A 25 1.63 16.95 -15.26
CA VAL A 25 2.32 17.55 -14.10
C VAL A 25 1.88 19.00 -13.97
N VAL A 26 1.33 19.37 -12.81
CA VAL A 26 0.79 20.71 -12.55
C VAL A 26 1.75 21.56 -11.72
N GLY A 27 2.54 20.93 -10.86
CA GLY A 27 3.43 21.63 -9.93
C GLY A 27 4.72 20.87 -9.68
N LYS A 28 5.12 20.79 -8.41
CA LYS A 28 6.33 20.06 -7.96
C LYS A 28 6.04 18.68 -7.37
N GLU A 29 4.84 18.17 -7.59
CA GLU A 29 4.38 16.92 -6.98
C GLU A 29 5.28 15.73 -7.35
N VAL A 30 5.79 15.70 -8.58
CA VAL A 30 6.71 14.67 -9.08
C VAL A 30 8.05 14.73 -8.35
N GLU A 31 8.65 15.93 -8.28
CA GLU A 31 9.93 16.16 -7.59
C GLU A 31 9.82 15.81 -6.10
N VAL A 32 8.74 16.25 -5.45
CA VAL A 32 8.49 15.96 -4.04
C VAL A 32 8.35 14.46 -3.80
N PHE A 33 7.59 13.77 -4.66
CA PHE A 33 7.42 12.32 -4.53
C PHE A 33 8.76 11.58 -4.67
N GLU A 34 9.58 11.94 -5.66
CA GLU A 34 10.90 11.35 -5.86
C GLU A 34 11.82 11.57 -4.66
N GLN A 35 11.85 12.77 -4.10
CA GLN A 35 12.63 13.07 -2.90
C GLN A 35 12.15 12.28 -1.68
N VAL A 36 10.83 12.18 -1.48
CA VAL A 36 10.23 11.40 -0.39
C VAL A 36 10.57 9.92 -0.54
N TYR A 37 10.51 9.40 -1.77
CA TYR A 37 10.88 8.01 -2.08
C TYR A 37 12.36 7.75 -1.78
N GLN A 38 13.27 8.59 -2.25
CA GLN A 38 14.71 8.47 -2.01
C GLN A 38 15.08 8.50 -0.52
N ASN A 39 14.33 9.29 0.27
CA ASN A 39 14.50 9.38 1.72
C ASN A 39 13.74 8.29 2.49
N LYS A 40 13.10 7.35 1.80
CA LYS A 40 12.35 6.23 2.39
C LYS A 40 11.25 6.68 3.36
N LEU A 41 10.63 7.81 3.07
CA LEU A 41 9.56 8.39 3.87
C LEU A 41 8.18 8.01 3.29
N PRO A 42 7.15 7.90 4.15
CA PRO A 42 5.78 7.70 3.67
C PRO A 42 5.17 9.02 3.20
N ILE A 43 4.26 8.96 2.23
CA ILE A 43 3.57 10.14 1.70
C ILE A 43 2.05 10.03 1.89
N LEU A 44 1.43 11.16 2.23
CA LEU A 44 -0.01 11.31 2.38
C LEU A 44 -0.56 12.28 1.35
N LEU A 45 -1.34 11.78 0.41
CA LEU A 45 -2.00 12.56 -0.62
C LEU A 45 -3.33 13.10 -0.08
N LYS A 46 -3.48 14.42 -0.07
CA LYS A 46 -4.67 15.11 0.42
C LYS A 46 -5.39 15.79 -0.72
N GLY A 47 -6.69 15.64 -0.80
CA GLY A 47 -7.50 16.33 -1.81
C GLY A 47 -8.82 15.65 -2.07
N PRO A 48 -9.79 16.35 -2.71
CA PRO A 48 -11.09 15.80 -3.06
C PRO A 48 -10.99 14.56 -3.95
N THR A 49 -12.07 13.78 -3.99
CA THR A 49 -12.20 12.69 -4.96
C THR A 49 -12.19 13.28 -6.38
N GLY A 50 -11.51 12.58 -7.30
CA GLY A 50 -11.42 13.02 -8.71
C GLY A 50 -10.26 13.95 -9.03
N THR A 51 -9.43 14.36 -8.07
CA THR A 51 -8.26 15.24 -8.31
C THR A 51 -7.03 14.51 -8.88
N GLY A 52 -7.17 13.23 -9.24
CA GLY A 52 -6.11 12.48 -9.92
C GLY A 52 -5.07 11.81 -9.01
N LYS A 53 -5.31 11.71 -7.69
CA LYS A 53 -4.36 11.10 -6.73
C LYS A 53 -3.94 9.68 -7.12
N SER A 54 -4.89 8.80 -7.39
CA SER A 54 -4.60 7.41 -7.75
C SER A 54 -3.83 7.32 -9.08
N ARG A 55 -4.22 8.15 -10.06
CA ARG A 55 -3.52 8.25 -11.35
C ARG A 55 -2.08 8.74 -11.19
N PHE A 56 -1.87 9.69 -10.30
CA PHE A 56 -0.54 10.16 -9.96
C PHE A 56 0.34 9.05 -9.36
N VAL A 57 -0.19 8.26 -8.44
CA VAL A 57 0.56 7.14 -7.83
C VAL A 57 0.93 6.09 -8.88
N GLU A 58 0.01 5.73 -9.77
CA GLU A 58 0.27 4.81 -10.89
C GLU A 58 1.39 5.35 -11.80
N PHE A 59 1.32 6.64 -12.16
CA PHE A 59 2.35 7.31 -12.95
C PHE A 59 3.71 7.26 -12.24
N MET A 60 3.77 7.60 -10.95
CA MET A 60 5.02 7.60 -10.19
C MET A 60 5.61 6.20 -10.02
N ALA A 61 4.79 5.19 -9.76
CA ALA A 61 5.25 3.81 -9.67
C ALA A 61 5.87 3.35 -11.00
N ASN A 62 5.23 3.65 -12.12
CA ASN A 62 5.75 3.36 -13.45
C ASN A 62 7.06 4.13 -13.72
N LYS A 63 7.10 5.43 -13.43
CA LYS A 63 8.29 6.28 -13.60
C LYS A 63 9.49 5.78 -12.80
N LEU A 64 9.25 5.29 -11.58
CA LEU A 64 10.29 4.71 -10.72
C LEU A 64 10.62 3.24 -11.07
N GLY A 65 9.91 2.62 -12.00
CA GLY A 65 10.06 1.21 -12.35
C GLY A 65 9.73 0.26 -11.18
N LYS A 66 8.79 0.67 -10.31
CA LYS A 66 8.40 -0.09 -9.12
C LYS A 66 7.01 -0.69 -9.27
N LYS A 67 6.85 -1.90 -8.74
CA LYS A 67 5.54 -2.53 -8.68
C LYS A 67 4.64 -1.81 -7.70
N LEU A 68 3.39 -1.59 -8.10
CA LEU A 68 2.36 -0.95 -7.29
C LEU A 68 1.33 -1.98 -6.82
N ILE A 69 0.99 -1.92 -5.54
CA ILE A 69 -0.18 -2.60 -4.98
C ILE A 69 -1.12 -1.50 -4.49
N THR A 70 -2.34 -1.47 -5.03
CA THR A 70 -3.37 -0.51 -4.63
C THR A 70 -4.48 -1.21 -3.85
N ILE A 71 -4.88 -0.60 -2.75
CA ILE A 71 -5.98 -1.07 -1.90
C ILE A 71 -6.92 0.10 -1.64
N SER A 72 -8.15 -0.03 -2.10
CA SER A 72 -9.24 0.90 -1.74
C SER A 72 -9.76 0.52 -0.35
N CYS A 73 -9.53 1.40 0.60
CA CYS A 73 -9.95 1.19 1.99
C CYS A 73 -11.44 1.51 2.16
N HIS A 74 -12.11 0.73 2.98
CA HIS A 74 -13.51 0.89 3.37
C HIS A 74 -13.72 0.43 4.81
N GLU A 75 -14.90 0.61 5.37
CA GLU A 75 -15.20 0.36 6.78
C GLU A 75 -14.91 -1.07 7.26
N GLU A 76 -14.93 -2.04 6.37
CA GLU A 76 -14.63 -3.45 6.69
C GLU A 76 -13.14 -3.79 6.49
N THR A 77 -12.36 -2.92 5.84
CA THR A 77 -10.92 -3.16 5.63
C THR A 77 -10.20 -3.26 6.97
N SER A 78 -9.63 -4.42 7.25
CA SER A 78 -8.97 -4.75 8.52
C SER A 78 -7.45 -4.93 8.36
N SER A 79 -6.72 -4.87 9.47
CA SER A 79 -5.29 -5.18 9.49
C SER A 79 -4.99 -6.60 9.02
N THR A 80 -5.88 -7.57 9.29
CA THR A 80 -5.73 -8.96 8.82
C THR A 80 -5.76 -9.06 7.31
N ASP A 81 -6.61 -8.27 6.63
CA ASP A 81 -6.67 -8.26 5.15
C ASP A 81 -5.37 -7.72 4.54
N LEU A 82 -4.73 -6.77 5.22
CA LEU A 82 -3.48 -6.17 4.76
C LEU A 82 -2.26 -7.00 5.11
N ILE A 83 -2.18 -7.54 6.32
CA ILE A 83 -1.01 -8.26 6.82
C ILE A 83 -0.99 -9.70 6.30
N GLY A 84 -2.11 -10.41 6.41
CA GLY A 84 -2.20 -11.81 6.00
C GLY A 84 -2.99 -12.66 6.99
N ARG A 85 -3.15 -13.92 6.61
CA ARG A 85 -3.96 -14.88 7.36
C ARG A 85 -3.50 -16.31 7.16
N PHE A 86 -3.83 -17.15 8.09
CA PHE A 86 -3.74 -18.59 7.90
C PHE A 86 -4.87 -19.10 6.99
N ILE A 87 -4.52 -19.97 6.08
CA ILE A 87 -5.46 -20.70 5.24
C ILE A 87 -5.24 -22.20 5.38
N ILE A 88 -6.30 -22.98 5.21
CA ILE A 88 -6.23 -24.45 5.19
C ILE A 88 -6.05 -24.87 3.74
N LYS A 89 -4.97 -25.63 3.48
CA LYS A 89 -4.70 -26.20 2.17
C LYS A 89 -4.52 -27.73 2.32
N GLY A 90 -5.55 -28.47 1.99
CA GLY A 90 -5.59 -29.91 2.27
C GLY A 90 -5.65 -30.18 3.78
N ALA A 91 -4.67 -30.89 4.32
CA ALA A 91 -4.54 -31.19 5.75
C ALA A 91 -3.60 -30.22 6.50
N GLU A 92 -3.05 -29.22 5.80
CA GLU A 92 -2.06 -28.29 6.37
C GLU A 92 -2.65 -26.89 6.54
N THR A 93 -2.20 -26.21 7.59
CA THR A 93 -2.47 -24.78 7.79
C THR A 93 -1.24 -24.00 7.36
N ILE A 94 -1.39 -23.14 6.36
CA ILE A 94 -0.30 -22.33 5.82
C ILE A 94 -0.62 -20.84 5.99
N TRP A 95 0.44 -20.05 6.20
CA TRP A 95 0.33 -18.60 6.20
C TRP A 95 0.30 -18.05 4.79
N LEU A 96 -0.63 -17.13 4.53
CA LEU A 96 -0.71 -16.37 3.27
C LEU A 96 -0.44 -14.90 3.57
N ASP A 97 0.66 -14.37 3.03
CA ASP A 97 0.99 -12.95 3.13
C ASP A 97 -0.10 -12.09 2.49
N GLY A 98 -0.53 -11.07 3.19
CA GLY A 98 -1.39 -10.03 2.65
C GLY A 98 -0.61 -9.02 1.80
N PRO A 99 -1.32 -8.06 1.16
CA PRO A 99 -0.70 -7.09 0.26
C PRO A 99 0.33 -6.17 0.95
N LEU A 100 0.11 -5.79 2.20
CA LEU A 100 1.08 -5.00 2.98
C LEU A 100 2.36 -5.79 3.21
N THR A 101 2.25 -7.03 3.71
CA THR A 101 3.40 -7.90 3.96
C THR A 101 4.17 -8.19 2.68
N THR A 102 3.44 -8.46 1.60
CA THR A 102 4.03 -8.66 0.27
C THR A 102 4.81 -7.44 -0.20
N ALA A 103 4.25 -6.23 -0.06
CA ALA A 103 4.92 -4.99 -0.44
C ALA A 103 6.16 -4.73 0.41
N VAL A 104 6.06 -4.91 1.72
CA VAL A 104 7.16 -4.71 2.69
C VAL A 104 8.35 -5.61 2.38
N LYS A 105 8.08 -6.91 2.11
CA LYS A 105 9.12 -7.90 1.84
C LYS A 105 9.80 -7.70 0.48
N ASN A 106 9.06 -7.26 -0.54
CA ASN A 106 9.54 -7.22 -1.93
C ASN A 106 9.90 -5.82 -2.43
N GLY A 107 9.76 -4.78 -1.62
CA GLY A 107 10.10 -3.42 -2.00
C GLY A 107 9.14 -2.80 -3.02
N TYR A 108 7.84 -3.09 -2.89
CA TYR A 108 6.82 -2.49 -3.74
C TYR A 108 6.31 -1.18 -3.17
N ILE A 109 5.70 -0.36 -4.00
CA ILE A 109 4.90 0.78 -3.54
C ILE A 109 3.53 0.24 -3.14
N LEU A 110 3.13 0.48 -1.88
CA LEU A 110 1.78 0.18 -1.40
C LEU A 110 0.98 1.47 -1.33
N TYR A 111 -0.13 1.52 -2.05
CA TYR A 111 -1.06 2.64 -2.02
C TYR A 111 -2.35 2.26 -1.30
N LEU A 112 -2.61 2.91 -0.17
CA LEU A 112 -3.85 2.82 0.59
C LEU A 112 -4.74 4.01 0.22
N ASP A 113 -5.70 3.77 -0.66
CA ASP A 113 -6.64 4.81 -1.08
C ASP A 113 -7.75 4.95 -0.03
N GLU A 114 -8.07 6.19 0.34
CA GLU A 114 -9.05 6.55 1.36
C GLU A 114 -8.79 5.88 2.72
N VAL A 115 -7.53 5.92 3.19
CA VAL A 115 -7.08 5.20 4.40
C VAL A 115 -7.86 5.57 5.66
N ALA A 116 -8.47 6.75 5.73
CA ALA A 116 -9.31 7.19 6.83
C ALA A 116 -10.61 6.38 6.98
N GLU A 117 -11.08 5.74 5.89
CA GLU A 117 -12.28 4.91 5.89
C GLU A 117 -12.04 3.51 6.46
N ALA A 118 -10.77 3.07 6.51
CA ALA A 118 -10.41 1.77 7.05
C ALA A 118 -10.70 1.67 8.57
N ARG A 119 -10.68 0.44 9.05
CA ARG A 119 -10.75 0.19 10.50
C ARG A 119 -9.53 0.76 11.21
N PRO A 120 -9.68 1.19 12.50
CA PRO A 120 -8.57 1.76 13.27
C PRO A 120 -7.34 0.85 13.40
N ASP A 121 -7.53 -0.48 13.37
CA ASP A 121 -6.45 -1.46 13.44
C ASP A 121 -5.49 -1.40 12.22
N VAL A 122 -5.98 -0.99 11.06
CA VAL A 122 -5.15 -0.71 9.87
C VAL A 122 -4.13 0.39 10.15
N ILE A 123 -4.60 1.48 10.76
CA ILE A 123 -3.73 2.61 11.11
C ILE A 123 -2.62 2.18 12.08
N VAL A 124 -2.99 1.37 13.09
CA VAL A 124 -2.01 0.83 14.06
C VAL A 124 -0.99 -0.06 13.36
N ALA A 125 -1.43 -0.92 12.45
CA ALA A 125 -0.56 -1.84 11.73
C ALA A 125 0.53 -1.14 10.90
N ILE A 126 0.22 0.04 10.33
CA ILE A 126 1.17 0.78 9.50
C ILE A 126 2.07 1.74 10.30
N HIS A 127 1.81 1.97 11.60
CA HIS A 127 2.56 2.98 12.39
C HIS A 127 4.07 2.73 12.43
N SER A 128 4.50 1.47 12.62
CA SER A 128 5.93 1.12 12.69
C SER A 128 6.63 1.18 11.32
N LEU A 129 5.86 1.16 10.23
CA LEU A 129 6.35 1.37 8.87
C LEU A 129 6.49 2.86 8.51
N THR A 130 5.85 3.74 9.27
CA THR A 130 5.85 5.19 9.04
C THR A 130 6.85 5.95 9.92
N ASP A 131 7.65 5.23 10.69
CA ASP A 131 8.73 5.81 11.48
C ASP A 131 10.12 5.28 11.06
N HIS A 132 11.17 5.71 11.75
CA HIS A 132 12.56 5.34 11.44
C HIS A 132 12.85 3.84 11.50
N ARG A 133 12.03 3.05 12.20
CA ARG A 133 12.19 1.59 12.32
C ARG A 133 11.93 0.90 11.00
N ARG A 134 10.88 1.34 10.29
CA ARG A 134 10.44 0.72 9.02
C ARG A 134 10.23 -0.79 9.15
N GLU A 135 9.49 -1.19 10.16
CA GLU A 135 9.28 -2.59 10.52
C GLU A 135 7.80 -2.94 10.52
N LEU A 136 7.49 -4.16 10.11
CA LEU A 136 6.17 -4.77 10.20
C LEU A 136 6.22 -5.93 11.17
N PHE A 137 5.52 -5.82 12.30
CA PHE A 137 5.34 -6.92 13.22
C PHE A 137 4.07 -7.70 12.88
N ILE A 138 4.19 -9.02 12.75
CA ILE A 138 3.08 -9.95 12.48
C ILE A 138 2.81 -10.79 13.72
N ASP A 139 1.86 -10.33 14.56
CA ASP A 139 1.51 -10.98 15.83
C ASP A 139 1.26 -12.47 15.70
N LYS A 140 0.53 -12.88 14.65
CA LYS A 140 0.16 -14.30 14.42
C LYS A 140 1.34 -15.20 14.14
N LEU A 141 2.46 -14.66 13.67
CA LEU A 141 3.71 -15.39 13.43
C LEU A 141 4.75 -15.16 14.52
N GLY A 142 4.57 -14.11 15.34
CA GLY A 142 5.58 -13.65 16.29
C GLY A 142 6.85 -13.13 15.61
N GLU A 143 6.74 -12.65 14.36
CA GLU A 143 7.88 -12.24 13.53
C GLU A 143 7.83 -10.76 13.19
N THR A 144 9.02 -10.15 13.10
CA THR A 144 9.21 -8.78 12.66
C THR A 144 9.96 -8.77 11.34
N TYR A 145 9.40 -8.08 10.34
CA TYR A 145 10.01 -7.91 9.03
C TYR A 145 10.44 -6.45 8.86
N LYS A 146 11.73 -6.25 8.60
CA LYS A 146 12.24 -4.94 8.18
C LYS A 146 11.81 -4.68 6.75
N ALA A 147 11.29 -3.48 6.49
CA ALA A 147 10.87 -3.11 5.14
C ALA A 147 12.07 -3.08 4.19
N HIS A 148 11.89 -3.65 3.01
CA HIS A 148 12.86 -3.55 1.91
C HIS A 148 13.18 -2.09 1.62
N ASP A 149 14.39 -1.81 1.17
CA ASP A 149 14.85 -0.44 0.91
C ASP A 149 13.99 0.31 -0.10
N ASP A 150 13.48 -0.40 -1.08
CA ASP A 150 12.59 0.13 -2.13
C ASP A 150 11.11 0.25 -1.71
N PHE A 151 10.74 -0.26 -0.54
CA PHE A 151 9.37 -0.16 -0.07
C PHE A 151 8.97 1.29 0.21
N MET A 152 7.82 1.69 -0.29
CA MET A 152 7.20 2.98 0.03
C MET A 152 5.72 2.80 0.37
N LEU A 153 5.29 3.46 1.44
CA LEU A 153 3.88 3.58 1.79
C LEU A 153 3.33 4.90 1.27
N VAL A 154 2.31 4.81 0.45
CA VAL A 154 1.50 5.95 -0.02
C VAL A 154 0.11 5.78 0.57
N ALA A 155 -0.43 6.82 1.17
CA ALA A 155 -1.81 6.85 1.62
C ALA A 155 -2.53 8.06 1.02
N SER A 156 -3.83 7.96 0.83
CA SER A 156 -4.66 9.10 0.51
C SER A 156 -5.78 9.28 1.52
N PHE A 157 -6.21 10.51 1.68
CA PHE A 157 -7.46 10.78 2.35
C PHE A 157 -8.13 12.02 1.73
N ASN A 158 -9.45 12.01 1.80
CA ASN A 158 -10.26 13.12 1.37
C ASN A 158 -10.61 13.97 2.61
N PRO A 159 -10.11 15.21 2.74
CA PRO A 159 -10.55 16.11 3.81
C PRO A 159 -12.01 16.50 3.52
N GLY A 160 -12.95 15.76 4.13
CA GLY A 160 -14.37 15.98 3.88
C GLY A 160 -14.84 17.33 4.36
N TYR A 161 -15.58 18.03 3.53
CA TYR A 161 -16.35 19.24 3.90
C TYR A 161 -17.74 18.91 4.46
N GLN A 162 -18.10 17.61 4.53
CA GLN A 162 -19.41 17.16 5.00
C GLN A 162 -19.31 16.47 6.37
N ARG A 163 -20.37 16.63 7.19
CA ARG A 163 -20.50 15.94 8.47
C ARG A 163 -20.53 14.43 8.26
N GLY A 164 -19.61 13.71 8.92
CA GLY A 164 -19.55 12.23 8.87
C GLY A 164 -18.27 11.62 8.26
N PHE A 165 -17.38 12.43 7.67
CA PHE A 165 -16.09 11.90 7.22
C PHE A 165 -15.16 11.58 8.39
N LYS A 166 -14.51 10.44 8.31
CA LYS A 166 -13.49 10.06 9.28
C LYS A 166 -12.21 10.86 9.02
N GLU A 167 -11.67 11.48 10.06
CA GLU A 167 -10.38 12.16 10.00
C GLU A 167 -9.25 11.30 10.56
N LEU A 168 -8.08 11.39 9.93
CA LEU A 168 -6.87 10.82 10.48
C LEU A 168 -6.43 11.61 11.72
N LYS A 169 -6.12 10.91 12.80
CA LYS A 169 -5.59 11.52 14.03
C LYS A 169 -4.34 12.35 13.72
N PRO A 170 -4.11 13.49 14.42
CA PRO A 170 -2.91 14.30 14.23
C PRO A 170 -1.61 13.49 14.34
N SER A 171 -1.53 12.57 15.32
CA SER A 171 -0.38 11.68 15.51
C SER A 171 -0.07 10.78 14.31
N THR A 172 -1.07 10.39 13.54
CA THR A 172 -0.90 9.63 12.30
C THR A 172 -0.43 10.54 11.18
N ARG A 173 -1.08 11.70 11.01
CA ARG A 173 -0.73 12.67 9.93
C ARG A 173 0.71 13.16 10.02
N GLN A 174 1.21 13.40 11.24
CA GLN A 174 2.59 13.87 11.48
C GLN A 174 3.68 12.89 11.05
N ARG A 175 3.33 11.63 10.79
CA ARG A 175 4.28 10.60 10.33
C ARG A 175 4.50 10.61 8.82
N PHE A 176 3.71 11.36 8.08
CA PHE A 176 3.73 11.40 6.62
C PHE A 176 4.19 12.75 6.09
N VAL A 177 4.88 12.73 4.98
CA VAL A 177 5.03 13.94 4.15
C VAL A 177 3.71 14.18 3.42
N ALA A 178 3.09 15.35 3.60
CA ALA A 178 1.79 15.64 3.01
C ALA A 178 1.94 16.35 1.66
N LEU A 179 1.19 15.88 0.66
CA LEU A 179 1.08 16.48 -0.66
C LEU A 179 -0.38 16.76 -0.97
N SER A 180 -0.69 18.01 -1.30
CA SER A 180 -2.08 18.45 -1.57
C SER A 180 -2.39 18.45 -3.05
N PHE A 181 -3.55 17.91 -3.39
CA PHE A 181 -4.18 17.92 -4.72
C PHE A 181 -5.44 18.78 -4.65
N ASN A 182 -5.52 19.78 -5.48
CA ASN A 182 -6.63 20.75 -5.55
C ASN A 182 -7.40 20.62 -6.86
#